data_23e5eda02303e52bced781c2f5059d9c
#
_entry.id   23e5eda02303e52bced781c2f5059d9c
#
_cell.length_a   1.000
_cell.length_b   1.000
_cell.length_c   1.000
_cell.angle_alpha   90.00
_cell.angle_beta   90.00
_cell.angle_gamma   90.00
#
_symmetry.space_group_name_H-M   'P 1'
#
loop_
_entity.id
_entity.type
_entity.pdbx_description
1 polymer ?
#
loop_
_entity_poly.entity_id
_entity_poly.type
_entity_poly.pdbx_seq_one_letter_code
_entity_poly.pdbx_strand_id
1 'polypeptide(L)'
;SFTFRVNDGSLNSATATVSITVTAVNDAPVASAQSVSTAEDTAKAIVLTGSDVEGSSLTFSVVAGPANGTLSGTAPNVTYTPNANFNGSDSFTFRANDGSLNSSTATVSITVTAVNDAPVANAQSVTTAEDTAKAIVLTGSDVEGSSLTFSVVAGPSNGSLSGTASNVTYTPNAN
;
A
#
# COMPACT_ATOMS: atom_id res chain seq x y z
N SER A 1 -39.66 15.88 -30.20
CA SER A 1 -40.71 16.59 -30.93
C SER A 1 -41.83 15.63 -31.30
N PHE A 2 -43.03 16.14 -31.45
CA PHE A 2 -44.17 15.41 -32.01
C PHE A 2 -44.95 16.34 -32.92
N THR A 3 -45.78 15.74 -33.80
CA THR A 3 -46.63 16.49 -34.70
C THR A 3 -48.09 16.23 -34.37
N PHE A 4 -48.96 17.24 -34.61
CA PHE A 4 -50.39 17.12 -34.41
C PHE A 4 -51.14 17.88 -35.51
N ARG A 5 -52.42 17.62 -35.65
CA ARG A 5 -53.36 18.38 -36.44
C ARG A 5 -54.68 18.50 -35.69
N VAL A 6 -55.42 19.49 -36.04
CA VAL A 6 -56.80 19.70 -35.54
C VAL A 6 -57.82 19.45 -36.65
N ASN A 7 -59.07 19.15 -36.27
CA ASN A 7 -60.16 18.94 -37.19
C ASN A 7 -61.38 19.74 -36.70
N ASP A 8 -62.11 20.40 -37.62
CA ASP A 8 -63.28 21.23 -37.33
C ASP A 8 -64.60 20.44 -37.43
N GLY A 9 -64.56 19.14 -37.63
CA GLY A 9 -65.70 18.26 -37.90
C GLY A 9 -65.89 17.93 -39.39
N SER A 10 -65.21 18.63 -40.28
CA SER A 10 -65.23 18.44 -41.73
C SER A 10 -63.84 18.31 -42.38
N LEU A 11 -62.90 19.14 -41.98
CA LEU A 11 -61.59 19.24 -42.57
C LEU A 11 -60.51 19.15 -41.50
N ASN A 12 -59.35 18.57 -41.88
CA ASN A 12 -58.15 18.55 -41.07
C ASN A 12 -57.28 19.75 -41.41
N SER A 13 -56.63 20.29 -40.40
CA SER A 13 -55.57 21.29 -40.60
C SER A 13 -54.33 20.66 -41.26
N ALA A 14 -53.37 21.51 -41.68
CA ALA A 14 -51.98 21.12 -41.89
C ALA A 14 -51.38 20.60 -40.58
N THR A 15 -50.38 19.77 -40.68
CA THR A 15 -49.64 19.25 -39.54
C THR A 15 -48.80 20.36 -38.90
N ALA A 16 -48.92 20.50 -37.55
CA ALA A 16 -48.07 21.37 -36.74
C ALA A 16 -47.08 20.53 -35.93
N THR A 17 -45.93 21.09 -35.61
CA THR A 17 -44.88 20.42 -34.84
C THR A 17 -44.75 21.11 -33.48
N VAL A 18 -44.72 20.29 -32.42
CA VAL A 18 -44.26 20.71 -31.10
C VAL A 18 -42.79 20.26 -30.95
N SER A 19 -41.88 21.23 -30.81
CA SER A 19 -40.50 20.98 -30.51
C SER A 19 -40.27 20.98 -29.01
N ILE A 20 -39.60 19.96 -28.51
CA ILE A 20 -39.23 19.80 -27.08
C ILE A 20 -37.73 19.84 -27.01
N THR A 21 -37.18 20.77 -26.22
CA THR A 21 -35.77 20.82 -25.87
C THR A 21 -35.61 20.34 -24.44
N VAL A 22 -34.81 19.32 -24.24
CA VAL A 22 -34.34 18.86 -22.93
C VAL A 22 -32.95 19.41 -22.71
N THR A 23 -32.78 20.23 -21.69
CA THR A 23 -31.49 20.78 -21.30
C THR A 23 -30.76 19.80 -20.38
N ALA A 24 -29.49 19.59 -20.63
CA ALA A 24 -28.65 18.81 -19.73
C ALA A 24 -28.48 19.50 -18.37
N VAL A 25 -28.42 18.71 -17.33
CA VAL A 25 -28.08 19.14 -15.97
C VAL A 25 -26.84 18.35 -15.59
N ASN A 26 -25.85 19.01 -15.00
CA ASN A 26 -24.63 18.36 -14.60
C ASN A 26 -24.85 17.40 -13.43
N ASP A 27 -24.44 16.16 -13.59
CA ASP A 27 -24.43 15.13 -12.56
C ASP A 27 -23.06 15.05 -11.89
N ALA A 28 -23.00 14.59 -10.64
CA ALA A 28 -21.72 14.40 -9.95
C ALA A 28 -20.98 13.19 -10.51
N PRO A 29 -19.65 13.26 -10.68
CA PRO A 29 -18.86 12.14 -11.15
C PRO A 29 -18.83 10.98 -10.15
N VAL A 30 -18.38 9.81 -10.58
CA VAL A 30 -18.20 8.61 -9.77
C VAL A 30 -16.71 8.28 -9.69
N ALA A 31 -16.13 8.32 -8.48
CA ALA A 31 -14.78 7.80 -8.23
C ALA A 31 -14.82 6.27 -8.14
N SER A 32 -13.87 5.59 -8.80
CA SER A 32 -13.83 4.11 -8.88
C SER A 32 -13.01 3.52 -7.75
N ALA A 33 -13.61 2.75 -6.86
CA ALA A 33 -12.89 1.99 -5.85
C ALA A 33 -11.94 0.97 -6.51
N GLN A 34 -10.78 0.73 -5.88
CA GLN A 34 -9.72 -0.13 -6.42
C GLN A 34 -9.17 -1.05 -5.32
N SER A 35 -8.59 -2.18 -5.74
CA SER A 35 -7.80 -3.06 -4.89
C SER A 35 -6.46 -3.33 -5.55
N VAL A 36 -5.37 -3.15 -4.79
CA VAL A 36 -4.00 -3.34 -5.25
C VAL A 36 -3.21 -4.16 -4.25
N SER A 37 -2.14 -4.79 -4.71
CA SER A 37 -1.19 -5.50 -3.85
C SER A 37 0.24 -5.06 -4.13
N THR A 38 1.08 -5.13 -3.11
CA THR A 38 2.53 -4.94 -3.18
C THR A 38 3.20 -5.81 -2.12
N ALA A 39 4.49 -6.06 -2.26
CA ALA A 39 5.30 -6.62 -1.18
C ALA A 39 5.63 -5.51 -0.16
N GLU A 40 5.95 -5.89 1.09
CA GLU A 40 6.53 -4.95 2.03
C GLU A 40 7.83 -4.35 1.46
N ASP A 41 8.23 -3.19 1.93
CA ASP A 41 9.38 -2.41 1.47
C ASP A 41 9.40 -2.07 -0.03
N THR A 42 8.31 -2.38 -0.75
CA THR A 42 8.18 -2.13 -2.19
C THR A 42 7.08 -1.11 -2.48
N ALA A 43 7.47 0.01 -3.09
CA ALA A 43 6.54 1.06 -3.49
C ALA A 43 5.62 0.60 -4.64
N LYS A 44 4.36 1.03 -4.61
CA LYS A 44 3.32 0.71 -5.60
C LYS A 44 2.77 1.97 -6.26
N ALA A 45 2.93 2.08 -7.57
CA ALA A 45 2.25 3.10 -8.37
C ALA A 45 0.76 2.75 -8.54
N ILE A 46 -0.10 3.74 -8.35
CA ILE A 46 -1.56 3.64 -8.40
C ILE A 46 -2.08 4.82 -9.23
N VAL A 47 -2.97 4.54 -10.16
CA VAL A 47 -3.66 5.57 -10.97
C VAL A 47 -5.10 5.63 -10.50
N LEU A 48 -5.53 6.78 -9.96
CA LEU A 48 -6.91 7.01 -9.55
C LEU A 48 -7.80 7.16 -10.78
N THR A 49 -8.97 6.56 -10.77
CA THR A 49 -9.91 6.55 -11.89
C THR A 49 -11.32 6.90 -11.45
N GLY A 50 -12.13 7.32 -12.40
CA GLY A 50 -13.53 7.64 -12.22
C GLY A 50 -14.23 7.82 -13.57
N SER A 51 -15.51 8.09 -13.52
CA SER A 51 -16.35 8.36 -14.69
C SER A 51 -17.32 9.50 -14.41
N ASP A 52 -17.73 10.14 -15.47
CA ASP A 52 -18.73 11.19 -15.49
C ASP A 52 -19.71 10.92 -16.63
N VAL A 53 -21.01 11.11 -16.38
CA VAL A 53 -22.04 10.76 -17.36
C VAL A 53 -22.09 11.74 -18.52
N GLU A 54 -21.71 13.01 -18.28
CA GLU A 54 -21.56 14.04 -19.32
C GLU A 54 -20.23 13.95 -20.04
N GLY A 55 -19.28 13.10 -19.55
CA GLY A 55 -17.95 12.95 -20.13
C GLY A 55 -16.99 14.07 -19.75
N SER A 56 -17.24 14.77 -18.66
CA SER A 56 -16.38 15.85 -18.17
C SER A 56 -15.00 15.37 -17.81
N SER A 57 -13.98 16.22 -17.97
CA SER A 57 -12.62 15.94 -17.52
C SER A 57 -12.56 15.92 -16.00
N LEU A 58 -12.04 14.82 -15.43
CA LEU A 58 -11.97 14.63 -14.00
C LEU A 58 -10.62 15.04 -13.42
N THR A 59 -10.68 15.68 -12.28
CA THR A 59 -9.57 15.87 -11.35
C THR A 59 -9.77 15.01 -10.12
N PHE A 60 -8.67 14.62 -9.45
CA PHE A 60 -8.73 13.70 -8.30
C PHE A 60 -8.03 14.31 -7.09
N SER A 61 -8.53 14.01 -5.90
CA SER A 61 -7.90 14.43 -4.64
C SER A 61 -7.99 13.32 -3.60
N VAL A 62 -6.91 13.10 -2.87
CA VAL A 62 -6.87 12.21 -1.70
C VAL A 62 -7.62 12.90 -0.56
N VAL A 63 -8.53 12.16 0.09
CA VAL A 63 -9.35 12.65 1.22
C VAL A 63 -8.76 12.22 2.55
N ALA A 64 -8.35 10.94 2.67
CA ALA A 64 -7.66 10.41 3.84
C ALA A 64 -6.51 9.53 3.36
N GLY A 65 -5.33 9.70 3.95
CA GLY A 65 -4.14 8.89 3.65
C GLY A 65 -4.17 7.51 4.30
N PRO A 66 -3.23 6.62 3.93
CA PRO A 66 -3.08 5.30 4.53
C PRO A 66 -2.54 5.40 5.97
N ALA A 67 -2.80 4.36 6.77
CA ALA A 67 -2.35 4.29 8.17
C ALA A 67 -0.95 3.70 8.32
N ASN A 68 -0.57 2.79 7.42
CA ASN A 68 0.66 1.99 7.51
C ASN A 68 1.62 2.23 6.34
N GLY A 69 1.57 3.43 5.78
CA GLY A 69 2.43 3.84 4.67
C GLY A 69 2.27 5.32 4.35
N THR A 70 2.88 5.73 3.27
CA THR A 70 2.82 7.11 2.76
C THR A 70 2.39 7.15 1.31
N LEU A 71 1.76 8.27 0.92
CA LEU A 71 1.47 8.57 -0.47
C LEU A 71 2.38 9.70 -0.95
N SER A 72 2.91 9.56 -2.15
CA SER A 72 3.65 10.58 -2.88
C SER A 72 3.12 10.72 -4.30
N GLY A 73 3.59 11.75 -5.03
CA GLY A 73 3.12 12.05 -6.39
C GLY A 73 1.94 13.03 -6.38
N THR A 74 1.39 13.26 -7.57
CA THR A 74 0.25 14.15 -7.79
C THR A 74 -0.89 13.36 -8.44
N ALA A 75 -2.08 13.41 -7.84
CA ALA A 75 -3.26 12.76 -8.42
C ALA A 75 -3.49 13.20 -9.89
N PRO A 76 -3.90 12.27 -10.78
CA PRO A 76 -4.33 10.91 -10.50
C PRO A 76 -3.21 9.89 -10.23
N ASN A 77 -1.94 10.24 -10.48
CA ASN A 77 -0.81 9.32 -10.36
C ASN A 77 -0.19 9.45 -8.96
N VAL A 78 -0.47 8.49 -8.10
CA VAL A 78 0.09 8.43 -6.74
C VAL A 78 0.93 7.19 -6.56
N THR A 79 1.89 7.25 -5.64
CA THR A 79 2.72 6.10 -5.27
C THR A 79 2.54 5.86 -3.77
N TYR A 80 2.08 4.67 -3.43
CA TYR A 80 2.03 4.17 -2.07
C TYR A 80 3.37 3.52 -1.70
N THR A 81 3.93 3.89 -0.55
CA THR A 81 5.13 3.25 0.03
C THR A 81 4.74 2.74 1.41
N PRO A 82 4.77 1.41 1.64
CA PRO A 82 4.54 0.84 2.97
C PRO A 82 5.55 1.38 3.99
N ASN A 83 5.19 1.41 5.26
CA ASN A 83 6.17 1.56 6.33
C ASN A 83 7.11 0.34 6.33
N ALA A 84 8.35 0.54 6.77
CA ALA A 84 9.35 -0.52 6.80
C ALA A 84 8.84 -1.77 7.53
N ASN A 85 8.99 -2.94 6.92
CA ASN A 85 8.59 -4.25 7.44
C ASN A 85 7.07 -4.35 7.77
N PHE A 86 6.24 -3.48 7.19
CA PHE A 86 4.80 -3.59 7.36
C PHE A 86 4.22 -4.58 6.35
N ASN A 87 3.55 -5.60 6.83
CA ASN A 87 2.68 -6.48 6.05
C ASN A 87 1.26 -6.49 6.65
N GLY A 88 0.26 -6.70 5.79
CA GLY A 88 -1.14 -6.64 6.18
C GLY A 88 -1.99 -5.78 5.25
N SER A 89 -3.14 -5.35 5.74
CA SER A 89 -4.09 -4.52 4.99
C SER A 89 -3.91 -3.05 5.35
N ASP A 90 -3.95 -2.20 4.32
CA ASP A 90 -3.99 -0.75 4.44
C ASP A 90 -5.00 -0.17 3.45
N SER A 91 -5.30 1.10 3.52
CA SER A 91 -6.20 1.76 2.59
C SER A 91 -6.07 3.27 2.64
N PHE A 92 -6.49 3.93 1.57
CA PHE A 92 -6.72 5.37 1.55
C PHE A 92 -8.00 5.69 0.78
N THR A 93 -8.53 6.90 0.95
CA THR A 93 -9.73 7.33 0.25
C THR A 93 -9.45 8.54 -0.63
N PHE A 94 -10.19 8.64 -1.73
CA PHE A 94 -10.10 9.74 -2.68
C PHE A 94 -11.47 10.09 -3.25
N ARG A 95 -11.56 11.20 -3.96
CA ARG A 95 -12.73 11.63 -4.71
C ARG A 95 -12.34 12.18 -6.07
N ALA A 96 -13.28 12.17 -7.00
CA ALA A 96 -13.22 12.85 -8.28
C ALA A 96 -13.99 14.17 -8.23
N ASN A 97 -13.64 15.10 -9.12
CA ASN A 97 -14.35 16.37 -9.34
C ASN A 97 -14.37 16.67 -10.85
N ASP A 98 -15.53 17.06 -11.39
CA ASP A 98 -15.79 17.40 -12.80
C ASP A 98 -15.56 18.88 -13.15
N GLY A 99 -15.12 19.67 -12.17
CA GLY A 99 -15.00 21.13 -12.25
C GLY A 99 -16.13 21.88 -11.55
N SER A 100 -17.22 21.20 -11.23
CA SER A 100 -18.42 21.77 -10.57
C SER A 100 -18.82 21.01 -9.31
N LEU A 101 -18.88 19.67 -9.39
CA LEU A 101 -19.34 18.78 -8.34
C LEU A 101 -18.26 17.76 -7.94
N ASN A 102 -18.31 17.31 -6.69
CA ASN A 102 -17.48 16.23 -6.20
C ASN A 102 -18.26 14.91 -6.21
N SER A 103 -17.57 13.82 -6.48
CA SER A 103 -18.07 12.47 -6.24
C SER A 103 -18.21 12.18 -4.74
N SER A 104 -18.93 11.10 -4.40
CA SER A 104 -18.72 10.40 -3.14
C SER A 104 -17.26 9.90 -3.06
N THR A 105 -16.78 9.66 -1.83
CA THR A 105 -15.46 9.09 -1.61
C THR A 105 -15.40 7.63 -2.06
N ALA A 106 -14.31 7.26 -2.72
CA ALA A 106 -13.98 5.89 -3.08
C ALA A 106 -12.75 5.42 -2.29
N THR A 107 -12.65 4.13 -2.03
CA THR A 107 -11.54 3.53 -1.29
C THR A 107 -10.60 2.80 -2.24
N VAL A 108 -9.30 3.00 -2.05
CA VAL A 108 -8.26 2.11 -2.56
C VAL A 108 -7.85 1.19 -1.42
N SER A 109 -8.15 -0.09 -1.55
CA SER A 109 -7.73 -1.14 -0.61
C SER A 109 -6.36 -1.67 -1.04
N ILE A 110 -5.44 -1.80 -0.08
CA ILE A 110 -4.06 -2.22 -0.33
C ILE A 110 -3.79 -3.48 0.50
N THR A 111 -3.25 -4.51 -0.15
CA THR A 111 -2.71 -5.69 0.53
C THR A 111 -1.20 -5.66 0.41
N VAL A 112 -0.50 -5.58 1.53
CA VAL A 112 0.96 -5.67 1.60
C VAL A 112 1.31 -7.09 2.03
N THR A 113 2.05 -7.81 1.17
CA THR A 113 2.46 -9.18 1.42
C THR A 113 3.82 -9.22 2.12
N ALA A 114 3.97 -10.13 3.08
CA ALA A 114 5.23 -10.34 3.76
C ALA A 114 6.32 -10.85 2.80
N VAL A 115 7.56 -10.45 3.05
CA VAL A 115 8.78 -10.95 2.41
C VAL A 115 9.75 -11.28 3.54
N ASN A 116 10.40 -12.44 3.47
CA ASN A 116 11.34 -12.83 4.51
C ASN A 116 12.59 -11.94 4.48
N ASP A 117 12.89 -11.30 5.62
CA ASP A 117 14.10 -10.53 5.83
C ASP A 117 15.25 -11.41 6.35
N ALA A 118 16.48 -10.96 6.16
CA ALA A 118 17.64 -11.65 6.68
C ALA A 118 17.79 -11.39 8.19
N PRO A 119 18.06 -12.43 9.01
CA PRO A 119 18.26 -12.23 10.43
C PRO A 119 19.53 -11.41 10.74
N VAL A 120 19.54 -10.75 11.88
CA VAL A 120 20.65 -9.94 12.37
C VAL A 120 21.33 -10.64 13.56
N ALA A 121 22.63 -10.94 13.41
CA ALA A 121 23.45 -11.43 14.52
C ALA A 121 23.87 -10.25 15.43
N ASN A 122 23.71 -10.39 16.73
CA ASN A 122 24.06 -9.34 17.69
C ASN A 122 25.54 -9.44 18.07
N ALA A 123 26.30 -8.37 17.81
CA ALA A 123 27.68 -8.27 18.30
C ALA A 123 27.72 -8.20 19.82
N GLN A 124 28.71 -8.85 20.44
CA GLN A 124 28.90 -8.92 21.89
C GLN A 124 30.35 -8.66 22.27
N SER A 125 30.52 -8.08 23.46
CA SER A 125 31.86 -7.97 24.09
C SER A 125 31.83 -8.71 25.42
N VAL A 126 32.79 -9.63 25.62
CA VAL A 126 32.89 -10.41 26.85
C VAL A 126 34.31 -10.30 27.39
N THR A 127 34.46 -10.40 28.71
CA THR A 127 35.73 -10.40 29.41
C THR A 127 35.86 -11.68 30.25
N THR A 128 37.08 -12.22 30.29
CA THR A 128 37.44 -13.31 31.20
C THR A 128 38.89 -13.12 31.64
N ALA A 129 39.25 -13.72 32.77
CA ALA A 129 40.63 -13.78 33.20
C ALA A 129 41.40 -14.87 32.39
N GLU A 130 42.72 -14.81 32.40
CA GLU A 130 43.55 -15.91 31.90
C GLU A 130 43.22 -17.22 32.63
N ASP A 131 43.38 -18.34 31.99
CA ASP A 131 43.08 -19.68 32.50
C ASP A 131 41.61 -19.91 32.94
N THR A 132 40.71 -18.96 32.67
CA THR A 132 39.31 -19.04 33.08
C THR A 132 38.40 -19.16 31.86
N ALA A 133 37.75 -20.29 31.72
CA ALA A 133 36.75 -20.52 30.67
C ALA A 133 35.50 -19.62 30.82
N LYS A 134 35.00 -19.10 29.74
CA LYS A 134 33.85 -18.17 29.68
C LYS A 134 32.72 -18.72 28.80
N ALA A 135 31.57 -18.96 29.42
CA ALA A 135 30.37 -19.27 28.66
C ALA A 135 29.84 -18.02 27.96
N ILE A 136 29.45 -18.15 26.71
CA ILE A 136 28.92 -17.10 25.83
C ILE A 136 27.67 -17.65 25.17
N VAL A 137 26.59 -16.86 25.25
CA VAL A 137 25.33 -17.15 24.52
C VAL A 137 25.28 -16.24 23.30
N LEU A 138 25.31 -16.81 22.11
CA LEU A 138 25.14 -16.07 20.86
C LEU A 138 23.68 -15.67 20.72
N THR A 139 23.44 -14.42 20.31
CA THR A 139 22.09 -13.87 20.13
C THR A 139 21.91 -13.23 18.76
N GLY A 140 20.69 -13.16 18.32
CA GLY A 140 20.27 -12.51 17.09
C GLY A 140 18.79 -12.17 17.15
N SER A 141 18.31 -11.48 16.13
CA SER A 141 16.90 -11.15 15.92
C SER A 141 16.51 -11.34 14.45
N ASP A 142 15.26 -11.60 14.26
CA ASP A 142 14.61 -11.72 12.95
C ASP A 142 13.33 -10.91 12.99
N VAL A 143 13.04 -10.18 11.93
CA VAL A 143 11.88 -9.26 11.85
C VAL A 143 10.57 -10.04 11.91
N GLU A 144 10.50 -11.18 11.22
CA GLU A 144 9.33 -12.06 11.21
C GLU A 144 9.23 -12.95 12.45
N GLY A 145 10.25 -12.91 13.34
CA GLY A 145 10.32 -13.73 14.55
C GLY A 145 10.64 -15.21 14.25
N SER A 146 11.31 -15.48 13.13
CA SER A 146 11.71 -16.83 12.74
C SER A 146 12.69 -17.44 13.74
N SER A 147 12.66 -18.76 13.90
CA SER A 147 13.61 -19.48 14.75
C SER A 147 15.00 -19.41 14.16
N LEU A 148 15.96 -18.89 14.92
CA LEU A 148 17.33 -18.70 14.47
C LEU A 148 18.20 -19.94 14.74
N THR A 149 19.07 -20.25 13.79
CA THR A 149 20.19 -21.18 13.96
C THR A 149 21.50 -20.40 13.92
N PHE A 150 22.47 -20.84 14.71
CA PHE A 150 23.76 -20.15 14.82
C PHE A 150 24.90 -21.05 14.34
N SER A 151 25.92 -20.45 13.76
CA SER A 151 27.17 -21.13 13.37
C SER A 151 28.35 -20.23 13.61
N VAL A 152 29.47 -20.81 14.09
CA VAL A 152 30.74 -20.09 14.23
C VAL A 152 31.45 -20.17 12.87
N VAL A 153 31.71 -18.99 12.27
CA VAL A 153 32.35 -18.89 10.96
C VAL A 153 33.91 -18.93 11.09
N ALA A 154 34.42 -18.30 12.15
CA ALA A 154 35.85 -18.30 12.45
C ALA A 154 36.06 -18.40 13.98
N GLY A 155 37.04 -19.20 14.39
CA GLY A 155 37.44 -19.33 15.79
C GLY A 155 38.35 -18.19 16.26
N PRO A 156 38.55 -18.06 17.60
CA PRO A 156 39.46 -17.09 18.17
C PRO A 156 40.94 -17.51 17.95
N SER A 157 41.83 -16.52 17.84
CA SER A 157 43.27 -16.76 17.67
C SER A 157 44.01 -17.12 18.96
N ASN A 158 43.48 -16.67 20.13
CA ASN A 158 44.17 -16.83 21.43
C ASN A 158 43.36 -17.71 22.40
N GLY A 159 42.75 -18.75 21.88
CA GLY A 159 41.96 -19.70 22.67
C GLY A 159 41.19 -20.66 21.78
N SER A 160 40.32 -21.42 22.39
CA SER A 160 39.44 -22.38 21.68
C SER A 160 37.99 -22.16 22.03
N LEU A 161 37.07 -22.57 21.15
CA LEU A 161 35.65 -22.65 21.40
C LEU A 161 35.20 -24.11 21.50
N SER A 162 34.36 -24.38 22.44
CA SER A 162 33.64 -25.65 22.62
C SER A 162 32.16 -25.41 22.83
N GLY A 163 31.35 -26.47 22.79
CA GLY A 163 29.90 -26.39 22.93
C GLY A 163 29.18 -26.42 21.59
N THR A 164 27.86 -26.25 21.64
CA THR A 164 27.00 -26.20 20.45
C THR A 164 26.48 -24.78 20.26
N ALA A 165 26.42 -24.36 19.01
CA ALA A 165 25.89 -23.03 18.61
C ALA A 165 24.48 -22.81 19.23
N SER A 166 24.27 -21.80 19.74
CA SER A 166 24.04 -20.66 20.50
C SER A 166 24.76 -20.62 21.87
N ASN A 167 25.17 -21.76 22.47
CA ASN A 167 25.85 -21.82 23.75
C ASN A 167 27.29 -22.30 23.52
N VAL A 168 28.25 -21.40 23.47
CA VAL A 168 29.66 -21.71 23.29
C VAL A 168 30.46 -21.36 24.55
N THR A 169 31.54 -22.07 24.77
CA THR A 169 32.48 -21.78 25.86
C THR A 169 33.85 -21.44 25.24
N TYR A 170 34.32 -20.25 25.52
CA TYR A 170 35.67 -19.82 25.18
C TYR A 170 36.62 -20.22 26.27
N THR A 171 37.74 -20.84 25.89
CA THR A 171 38.84 -21.17 26.79
C THR A 171 40.12 -20.47 26.27
N PRO A 172 40.72 -19.54 27.05
CA PRO A 172 41.98 -18.93 26.68
C PRO A 172 43.10 -19.96 26.52
N ASN A 173 44.11 -19.66 25.68
CA ASN A 173 45.34 -20.44 25.66
C ASN A 173 46.06 -20.30 27.00
N ALA A 174 46.75 -21.36 27.46
CA ALA A 174 47.58 -21.30 28.64
C ALA A 174 48.77 -20.35 28.39
N ASN A 175 49.23 -19.68 29.48
CA ASN A 175 50.46 -18.86 29.44
C ASN A 175 51.68 -19.70 29.44
#